data_91138234dc7627afc77f02604a98a03d
#
_entry.id   91138234dc7627afc77f02604a98a03d
#
_cell.length_a   1.000
_cell.length_b   1.000
_cell.length_c   1.000
_cell.angle_alpha   90.00
_cell.angle_beta   90.00
_cell.angle_gamma   90.00
#
_symmetry.space_group_name_H-M   'P 1'
#
loop_
_entity.id
_entity.type
_entity.pdbx_description
1 polymer ?
#
loop_
_entity_poly.entity_id
_entity_poly.type
_entity_poly.pdbx_seq_one_letter_code
_entity_poly.pdbx_strand_id
1 'polypeptide(L)'
;MIDARAYERSSRMPGRKGFDYYGAFKSQAQYCEEIARNLRSGIEAGELGSRALTDALHTVENDADQVNHQIQSHLLSDFVVPLERDGMGALAHALDDVVDAVEQVAIQAYIFDVSELPHDAVMMVSMLVYACADLKAALDELPGFARHSADIGKHLVKVQSYESDCDRIYIDAAHALYADKSADPQVVRLSHALLDTVEEAMDCMENAAERIQALIAQSA
;
A
#
# COMPACT_ATOMS: atom_id res chain seq x y z
N MET A 1 -23.28 -11.43 13.80
CA MET A 1 -23.38 -9.98 13.97
C MET A 1 -22.65 -9.60 15.23
N ILE A 2 -21.40 -9.13 15.12
CA ILE A 2 -20.58 -8.70 16.28
C ILE A 2 -21.03 -7.29 16.62
N ASP A 3 -21.47 -7.09 17.85
CA ASP A 3 -21.99 -5.79 18.31
C ASP A 3 -20.83 -4.79 18.48
N ALA A 4 -20.61 -3.91 17.51
CA ALA A 4 -19.64 -2.81 17.58
C ALA A 4 -19.80 -1.99 18.88
N ARG A 5 -21.01 -1.94 19.45
CA ARG A 5 -21.28 -1.32 20.76
C ARG A 5 -20.71 -2.13 21.93
N ALA A 6 -20.49 -3.44 21.75
CA ALA A 6 -19.86 -4.28 22.77
C ALA A 6 -18.36 -4.01 22.84
N TYR A 7 -17.69 -3.76 21.71
CA TYR A 7 -16.30 -3.36 21.63
C TYR A 7 -16.10 -1.98 22.31
N GLU A 8 -16.90 -0.97 21.98
CA GLU A 8 -16.83 0.36 22.62
C GLU A 8 -17.07 0.31 24.14
N ARG A 9 -17.91 -0.61 24.62
CA ARG A 9 -18.12 -0.80 26.07
C ARG A 9 -16.98 -1.53 26.74
N SER A 10 -16.35 -2.49 26.06
CA SER A 10 -15.19 -3.24 26.58
C SER A 10 -13.95 -2.37 26.71
N SER A 11 -13.72 -1.44 25.75
CA SER A 11 -12.63 -0.48 25.79
C SER A 11 -12.80 0.63 26.85
N ARG A 12 -14.00 0.80 27.41
CA ARG A 12 -14.30 1.77 28.49
C ARG A 12 -14.22 1.20 29.90
N MET A 13 -13.89 -0.07 30.09
CA MET A 13 -13.67 -0.59 31.45
C MET A 13 -12.39 -0.01 32.06
N PRO A 14 -12.45 0.54 33.28
CA PRO A 14 -11.26 1.09 33.95
C PRO A 14 -10.25 -0.03 34.21
N GLY A 15 -9.11 -0.03 33.52
CA GLY A 15 -7.98 -0.93 33.76
C GLY A 15 -7.46 -1.76 32.61
N ARG A 16 -8.15 -1.83 31.46
CA ARG A 16 -7.64 -2.44 30.21
C ARG A 16 -8.00 -1.53 29.03
N LYS A 17 -7.05 -0.72 28.56
CA LYS A 17 -7.14 -0.18 27.19
C LYS A 17 -6.96 -1.36 26.25
N GLY A 18 -8.01 -1.76 25.54
CA GLY A 18 -7.89 -2.69 24.42
C GLY A 18 -6.97 -2.12 23.36
N PHE A 19 -6.43 -2.98 22.49
CA PHE A 19 -5.61 -2.54 21.37
C PHE A 19 -6.44 -1.68 20.40
N ASP A 20 -5.87 -0.58 19.94
CA ASP A 20 -6.53 0.33 19.00
C ASP A 20 -6.30 -0.12 17.55
N TYR A 21 -7.11 -1.07 17.09
CA TYR A 21 -7.04 -1.60 15.74
C TYR A 21 -7.24 -0.52 14.66
N TYR A 22 -8.19 0.38 14.88
CA TYR A 22 -8.43 1.46 13.91
C TYR A 22 -7.24 2.42 13.82
N GLY A 23 -6.65 2.77 14.95
CA GLY A 23 -5.43 3.55 15.00
C GLY A 23 -4.27 2.86 14.31
N ALA A 24 -4.13 1.54 14.49
CA ALA A 24 -3.08 0.74 13.85
C ALA A 24 -3.26 0.69 12.31
N PHE A 25 -4.47 0.47 11.79
CA PHE A 25 -4.74 0.55 10.35
C PHE A 25 -4.46 1.93 9.75
N LYS A 26 -4.80 3.00 10.48
CA LYS A 26 -4.46 4.37 10.06
C LYS A 26 -2.95 4.59 10.00
N SER A 27 -2.19 4.03 10.95
CA SER A 27 -0.73 4.09 10.94
C SER A 27 -0.15 3.34 9.73
N GLN A 28 -0.63 2.13 9.43
CA GLN A 28 -0.21 1.40 8.23
C GLN A 28 -0.50 2.18 6.94
N ALA A 29 -1.71 2.75 6.80
CA ALA A 29 -2.04 3.59 5.65
C ALA A 29 -1.16 4.84 5.54
N GLN A 30 -0.73 5.38 6.67
CA GLN A 30 0.22 6.49 6.69
C GLN A 30 1.60 6.06 6.19
N TYR A 31 2.08 4.87 6.56
CA TYR A 31 3.33 4.33 6.04
C TYR A 31 3.26 4.04 4.53
N CYS A 32 2.14 3.52 4.02
CA CYS A 32 1.94 3.37 2.58
C CYS A 32 2.07 4.73 1.84
N GLU A 33 1.44 5.79 2.37
CA GLU A 33 1.55 7.14 1.80
C GLU A 33 2.98 7.70 1.92
N GLU A 34 3.63 7.51 3.06
CA GLU A 34 4.97 8.00 3.35
C GLU A 34 6.01 7.35 2.44
N ILE A 35 6.01 6.02 2.31
CA ILE A 35 7.00 5.31 1.51
C ILE A 35 6.86 5.66 0.02
N ALA A 36 5.63 5.76 -0.50
CA ALA A 36 5.38 6.15 -1.89
C ALA A 36 5.84 7.59 -2.17
N ARG A 37 5.60 8.53 -1.24
CA ARG A 37 6.09 9.91 -1.34
C ARG A 37 7.61 10.01 -1.26
N ASN A 38 8.23 9.24 -0.38
CA ASN A 38 9.70 9.20 -0.23
C ASN A 38 10.35 8.62 -1.49
N LEU A 39 9.81 7.53 -2.06
CA LEU A 39 10.27 7.00 -3.33
C LEU A 39 10.19 8.06 -4.44
N ARG A 40 9.04 8.69 -4.62
CA ARG A 40 8.84 9.74 -5.62
C ARG A 40 9.81 10.91 -5.42
N SER A 41 9.97 11.38 -4.18
CA SER A 41 10.88 12.49 -3.86
C SER A 41 12.34 12.12 -4.16
N GLY A 42 12.76 10.88 -3.87
CA GLY A 42 14.08 10.37 -4.20
C GLY A 42 14.31 10.30 -5.71
N ILE A 43 13.30 9.89 -6.49
CA ILE A 43 13.36 9.91 -7.96
C ILE A 43 13.53 11.36 -8.48
N GLU A 44 12.72 12.30 -7.98
CA GLU A 44 12.77 13.72 -8.35
C GLU A 44 14.12 14.38 -7.97
N ALA A 45 14.74 13.93 -6.89
CA ALA A 45 16.06 14.38 -6.44
C ALA A 45 17.24 13.72 -7.19
N GLY A 46 16.98 12.72 -8.04
CA GLY A 46 18.03 11.95 -8.72
C GLY A 46 18.79 11.00 -7.78
N GLU A 47 18.15 10.55 -6.70
CA GLU A 47 18.71 9.65 -5.68
C GLU A 47 18.36 8.17 -5.93
N LEU A 48 17.59 7.88 -6.99
CA LEU A 48 17.24 6.51 -7.34
C LEU A 48 18.53 5.66 -7.54
N GLY A 49 18.51 4.42 -7.08
CA GLY A 49 19.68 3.54 -7.11
C GLY A 49 20.75 3.88 -6.05
N SER A 50 20.53 4.91 -5.23
CA SER A 50 21.45 5.22 -4.12
C SER A 50 21.16 4.34 -2.90
N ARG A 51 22.22 3.99 -2.16
CA ARG A 51 22.09 3.31 -0.87
C ARG A 51 21.30 4.15 0.15
N ALA A 52 21.43 5.47 0.09
CA ALA A 52 20.77 6.37 1.02
C ALA A 52 19.23 6.31 0.88
N LEU A 53 18.71 6.31 -0.35
CA LEU A 53 17.27 6.16 -0.59
C LEU A 53 16.79 4.79 -0.13
N THR A 54 17.50 3.71 -0.49
CA THR A 54 17.13 2.35 -0.07
C THR A 54 17.08 2.21 1.46
N ASP A 55 18.08 2.71 2.20
CA ASP A 55 18.11 2.66 3.65
C ASP A 55 16.99 3.53 4.28
N ALA A 56 16.63 4.66 3.65
CA ALA A 56 15.54 5.50 4.12
C ALA A 56 14.17 4.82 3.95
N LEU A 57 13.91 4.16 2.81
CA LEU A 57 12.67 3.42 2.59
C LEU A 57 12.60 2.18 3.48
N HIS A 58 13.70 1.45 3.65
CA HIS A 58 13.79 0.32 4.58
C HIS A 58 13.44 0.70 6.03
N THR A 59 13.74 1.93 6.44
CA THR A 59 13.33 2.42 7.77
C THR A 59 11.81 2.52 7.88
N VAL A 60 11.13 3.02 6.85
CA VAL A 60 9.66 3.12 6.82
C VAL A 60 9.01 1.75 6.78
N GLU A 61 9.55 0.82 5.99
CA GLU A 61 9.11 -0.58 5.92
C GLU A 61 9.18 -1.23 7.30
N ASN A 62 10.32 -1.18 7.97
CA ASN A 62 10.49 -1.76 9.30
C ASN A 62 9.50 -1.20 10.34
N ASP A 63 9.18 0.09 10.28
CA ASP A 63 8.19 0.71 11.16
C ASP A 63 6.76 0.22 10.83
N ALA A 64 6.44 0.02 9.56
CA ALA A 64 5.16 -0.54 9.11
C ALA A 64 5.01 -2.01 9.53
N ASP A 65 6.05 -2.83 9.32
CA ASP A 65 6.08 -4.25 9.72
C ASP A 65 5.86 -4.42 11.23
N GLN A 66 6.44 -3.55 12.06
CA GLN A 66 6.18 -3.56 13.50
C GLN A 66 4.69 -3.34 13.82
N VAL A 67 3.99 -2.47 13.08
CA VAL A 67 2.55 -2.26 13.28
C VAL A 67 1.75 -3.48 12.82
N ASN A 68 2.12 -4.09 11.68
CA ASN A 68 1.51 -5.34 11.21
C ASN A 68 1.66 -6.45 12.26
N HIS A 69 2.87 -6.69 12.76
CA HIS A 69 3.13 -7.65 13.82
C HIS A 69 2.28 -7.40 15.09
N GLN A 70 2.09 -6.14 15.50
CA GLN A 70 1.22 -5.80 16.63
C GLN A 70 -0.24 -6.17 16.34
N ILE A 71 -0.77 -5.82 15.17
CA ILE A 71 -2.14 -6.19 14.76
C ILE A 71 -2.31 -7.71 14.83
N GLN A 72 -1.42 -8.47 14.18
CA GLN A 72 -1.51 -9.93 14.12
C GLN A 72 -1.44 -10.56 15.53
N SER A 73 -0.52 -10.09 16.37
CA SER A 73 -0.38 -10.58 17.75
C SER A 73 -1.64 -10.34 18.58
N HIS A 74 -2.25 -9.16 18.45
CA HIS A 74 -3.50 -8.83 19.14
C HIS A 74 -4.69 -9.59 18.57
N LEU A 75 -4.77 -9.81 17.26
CA LEU A 75 -5.81 -10.65 16.65
C LEU A 75 -5.77 -12.08 17.17
N LEU A 76 -4.59 -12.61 17.51
CA LEU A 76 -4.45 -13.95 18.09
C LEU A 76 -4.85 -14.00 19.57
N SER A 77 -4.66 -12.93 20.33
CA SER A 77 -4.81 -12.91 21.80
C SER A 77 -6.09 -12.26 22.29
N ASP A 78 -6.65 -11.30 21.54
CA ASP A 78 -7.82 -10.54 21.98
C ASP A 78 -9.10 -11.35 21.78
N PHE A 79 -9.92 -11.39 22.82
CA PHE A 79 -11.20 -12.14 22.78
C PHE A 79 -12.26 -11.41 21.95
N VAL A 80 -12.28 -10.07 21.99
CA VAL A 80 -13.23 -9.22 21.27
C VAL A 80 -12.47 -8.27 20.35
N VAL A 81 -12.82 -8.26 19.08
CA VAL A 81 -12.27 -7.36 18.03
C VAL A 81 -13.39 -6.54 17.40
N PRO A 82 -13.09 -5.36 16.81
CA PRO A 82 -14.14 -4.44 16.33
C PRO A 82 -14.82 -4.87 15.03
N LEU A 83 -14.13 -5.65 14.19
CA LEU A 83 -14.60 -6.12 12.89
C LEU A 83 -14.36 -7.63 12.76
N GLU A 84 -14.62 -8.19 11.60
CA GLU A 84 -14.37 -9.61 11.31
C GLU A 84 -12.85 -9.89 11.39
N ARG A 85 -12.46 -10.91 12.18
CA ARG A 85 -11.07 -11.16 12.59
C ARG A 85 -10.16 -11.51 11.42
N ASP A 86 -10.58 -12.45 10.58
CA ASP A 86 -9.77 -12.93 9.46
C ASP A 86 -9.62 -11.82 8.40
N GLY A 87 -10.67 -11.03 8.18
CA GLY A 87 -10.63 -9.87 7.30
C GLY A 87 -9.70 -8.77 7.81
N MET A 88 -9.67 -8.53 9.13
CA MET A 88 -8.71 -7.59 9.73
C MET A 88 -7.26 -8.07 9.54
N GLY A 89 -7.01 -9.36 9.72
CA GLY A 89 -5.69 -9.96 9.48
C GLY A 89 -5.26 -9.85 8.02
N ALA A 90 -6.18 -10.16 7.10
CA ALA A 90 -5.93 -10.06 5.67
C ALA A 90 -5.67 -8.61 5.21
N LEU A 91 -6.41 -7.63 5.78
CA LEU A 91 -6.17 -6.21 5.50
C LEU A 91 -4.80 -5.75 6.00
N ALA A 92 -4.40 -6.17 7.22
CA ALA A 92 -3.10 -5.80 7.76
C ALA A 92 -1.94 -6.31 6.89
N HIS A 93 -2.02 -7.55 6.40
CA HIS A 93 -1.04 -8.09 5.45
C HIS A 93 -1.05 -7.34 4.12
N ALA A 94 -2.23 -7.06 3.55
CA ALA A 94 -2.29 -6.36 2.27
C ALA A 94 -1.72 -4.93 2.33
N LEU A 95 -1.85 -4.25 3.47
CA LEU A 95 -1.22 -2.93 3.68
C LEU A 95 0.30 -3.02 3.82
N ASP A 96 0.80 -4.09 4.42
CA ASP A 96 2.21 -4.42 4.54
C ASP A 96 2.82 -4.73 3.16
N ASP A 97 2.15 -5.58 2.37
CA ASP A 97 2.54 -5.91 1.00
C ASP A 97 2.72 -4.65 0.12
N VAL A 98 1.91 -3.60 0.32
CA VAL A 98 2.07 -2.31 -0.39
C VAL A 98 3.41 -1.66 -0.03
N VAL A 99 3.74 -1.61 1.25
CA VAL A 99 4.99 -0.96 1.72
C VAL A 99 6.20 -1.72 1.20
N ASP A 100 6.17 -3.06 1.30
CA ASP A 100 7.22 -3.94 0.78
C ASP A 100 7.44 -3.77 -0.73
N ALA A 101 6.35 -3.75 -1.50
CA ALA A 101 6.42 -3.61 -2.95
C ALA A 101 7.00 -2.25 -3.37
N VAL A 102 6.67 -1.16 -2.65
CA VAL A 102 7.25 0.17 -2.93
C VAL A 102 8.74 0.21 -2.56
N GLU A 103 9.15 -0.39 -1.45
CA GLU A 103 10.57 -0.52 -1.09
C GLU A 103 11.33 -1.28 -2.17
N GLN A 104 10.73 -2.35 -2.69
CA GLN A 104 11.35 -3.21 -3.71
C GLN A 104 11.73 -2.43 -4.98
N VAL A 105 11.03 -1.35 -5.34
CA VAL A 105 11.41 -0.49 -6.48
C VAL A 105 12.81 0.11 -6.25
N ALA A 106 13.07 0.65 -5.08
CA ALA A 106 14.37 1.25 -4.76
C ALA A 106 15.47 0.19 -4.62
N ILE A 107 15.15 -0.96 -4.03
CA ILE A 107 16.09 -2.10 -3.91
C ILE A 107 16.48 -2.59 -5.29
N GLN A 108 15.55 -2.77 -6.21
CA GLN A 108 15.85 -3.21 -7.57
C GLN A 108 16.69 -2.18 -8.33
N ALA A 109 16.35 -0.90 -8.23
CA ALA A 109 17.14 0.16 -8.85
C ALA A 109 18.60 0.18 -8.30
N TYR A 110 18.78 -0.01 -6.99
CA TYR A 110 20.10 -0.13 -6.37
C TYR A 110 20.87 -1.36 -6.86
N ILE A 111 20.23 -2.54 -6.90
CA ILE A 111 20.86 -3.79 -7.37
C ILE A 111 21.28 -3.69 -8.82
N PHE A 112 20.49 -3.03 -9.66
CA PHE A 112 20.76 -2.87 -11.08
C PHE A 112 21.70 -1.71 -11.40
N ASP A 113 22.08 -0.91 -10.40
CA ASP A 113 22.87 0.33 -10.56
C ASP A 113 22.21 1.30 -11.55
N VAL A 114 20.88 1.47 -11.42
CA VAL A 114 20.05 2.32 -12.26
C VAL A 114 19.66 3.57 -11.49
N SER A 115 20.03 4.74 -12.02
CA SER A 115 19.76 6.04 -11.39
C SER A 115 18.49 6.74 -11.88
N GLU A 116 17.86 6.23 -12.95
CA GLU A 116 16.66 6.83 -13.55
C GLU A 116 15.66 5.75 -13.94
N LEU A 117 14.39 5.98 -13.61
CA LEU A 117 13.28 5.15 -14.13
C LEU A 117 12.92 5.55 -15.56
N PRO A 118 12.38 4.60 -16.36
CA PRO A 118 11.64 4.97 -17.56
C PRO A 118 10.55 6.02 -17.26
N HIS A 119 10.31 6.92 -18.17
CA HIS A 119 9.31 8.00 -17.97
C HIS A 119 7.94 7.48 -17.56
N ASP A 120 7.51 6.39 -18.18
CA ASP A 120 6.23 5.76 -17.89
C ASP A 120 6.17 5.21 -16.45
N ALA A 121 7.26 4.60 -15.96
CA ALA A 121 7.37 4.15 -14.57
C ALA A 121 7.29 5.33 -13.58
N VAL A 122 7.85 6.50 -13.90
CA VAL A 122 7.70 7.72 -13.07
C VAL A 122 6.25 8.18 -13.00
N MET A 123 5.51 8.07 -14.11
CA MET A 123 4.07 8.35 -14.12
C MET A 123 3.30 7.37 -13.23
N MET A 124 3.60 6.07 -13.32
CA MET A 124 3.00 5.02 -12.48
C MET A 124 3.28 5.27 -10.98
N VAL A 125 4.52 5.64 -10.60
CA VAL A 125 4.86 6.03 -9.21
C VAL A 125 4.03 7.25 -8.75
N SER A 126 3.75 8.19 -9.64
CA SER A 126 2.90 9.33 -9.30
C SER A 126 1.45 8.92 -9.04
N MET A 127 0.92 7.96 -9.80
CA MET A 127 -0.41 7.38 -9.56
C MET A 127 -0.45 6.60 -8.25
N LEU A 128 0.60 5.84 -7.93
CA LEU A 128 0.73 5.12 -6.67
C LEU A 128 0.63 6.07 -5.46
N VAL A 129 1.26 7.26 -5.51
CA VAL A 129 1.12 8.27 -4.45
C VAL A 129 -0.33 8.74 -4.28
N TYR A 130 -1.07 8.93 -5.39
CA TYR A 130 -2.48 9.30 -5.32
C TYR A 130 -3.35 8.16 -4.79
N ALA A 131 -3.08 6.93 -5.20
CA ALA A 131 -3.76 5.73 -4.71
C ALA A 131 -3.57 5.56 -3.20
N CYS A 132 -2.35 5.73 -2.68
CA CYS A 132 -2.07 5.71 -1.23
C CYS A 132 -2.87 6.78 -0.48
N ALA A 133 -2.99 7.99 -1.02
CA ALA A 133 -3.76 9.05 -0.39
C ALA A 133 -5.27 8.73 -0.33
N ASP A 134 -5.85 8.15 -1.38
CA ASP A 134 -7.24 7.72 -1.39
C ASP A 134 -7.45 6.48 -0.50
N LEU A 135 -6.54 5.51 -0.45
CA LEU A 135 -6.58 4.37 0.47
C LEU A 135 -6.58 4.83 1.92
N LYS A 136 -5.69 5.76 2.26
CA LYS A 136 -5.62 6.37 3.60
C LYS A 136 -6.92 7.07 3.96
N ALA A 137 -7.51 7.84 3.05
CA ALA A 137 -8.79 8.50 3.27
C ALA A 137 -9.92 7.48 3.51
N ALA A 138 -9.94 6.34 2.81
CA ALA A 138 -10.88 5.26 3.05
C ALA A 138 -10.71 4.65 4.46
N LEU A 139 -9.47 4.43 4.91
CA LEU A 139 -9.17 3.88 6.24
C LEU A 139 -9.42 4.88 7.37
N ASP A 140 -9.31 6.19 7.10
CA ASP A 140 -9.68 7.22 8.07
C ASP A 140 -11.19 7.18 8.41
N GLU A 141 -12.04 6.79 7.46
CA GLU A 141 -13.48 6.65 7.62
C GLU A 141 -13.92 5.26 8.16
N LEU A 142 -13.01 4.28 8.21
CA LEU A 142 -13.31 2.90 8.62
C LEU A 142 -13.97 2.78 10.00
N PRO A 143 -13.63 3.58 11.05
CA PRO A 143 -14.29 3.48 12.35
C PRO A 143 -15.80 3.77 12.29
N GLY A 144 -16.24 4.50 11.27
CA GLY A 144 -17.65 4.86 11.04
C GLY A 144 -18.27 4.19 9.82
N PHE A 145 -17.73 3.06 9.35
CA PHE A 145 -18.07 2.43 8.07
C PHE A 145 -19.57 2.27 7.83
N ALA A 146 -20.37 1.97 8.86
CA ALA A 146 -21.82 1.83 8.73
C ALA A 146 -22.55 3.12 8.27
N ARG A 147 -21.94 4.29 8.47
CA ARG A 147 -22.45 5.60 8.05
C ARG A 147 -21.68 6.15 6.83
N HIS A 148 -20.43 5.78 6.67
CA HIS A 148 -19.50 6.33 5.70
C HIS A 148 -19.21 5.38 4.53
N SER A 149 -19.94 4.26 4.41
CA SER A 149 -19.68 3.25 3.37
C SER A 149 -19.67 3.83 1.94
N ALA A 150 -20.53 4.83 1.67
CA ALA A 150 -20.55 5.48 0.37
C ALA A 150 -19.30 6.35 0.09
N ASP A 151 -18.73 6.99 1.11
CA ASP A 151 -17.53 7.82 0.97
C ASP A 151 -16.29 6.93 0.89
N ILE A 152 -16.20 5.89 1.71
CA ILE A 152 -15.18 4.83 1.58
C ILE A 152 -15.22 4.27 0.16
N GLY A 153 -16.41 3.87 -0.35
CA GLY A 153 -16.56 3.33 -1.70
C GLY A 153 -16.04 4.25 -2.79
N LYS A 154 -16.22 5.59 -2.67
CA LYS A 154 -15.67 6.55 -3.64
C LYS A 154 -14.15 6.53 -3.68
N HIS A 155 -13.49 6.43 -2.53
CA HIS A 155 -12.04 6.35 -2.46
C HIS A 155 -11.53 5.04 -3.07
N LEU A 156 -12.16 3.90 -2.74
CA LEU A 156 -11.78 2.60 -3.31
C LEU A 156 -11.94 2.55 -4.83
N VAL A 157 -13.01 3.13 -5.38
CA VAL A 157 -13.22 3.25 -6.84
C VAL A 157 -12.10 4.06 -7.51
N LYS A 158 -11.56 5.08 -6.85
CA LYS A 158 -10.43 5.84 -7.39
C LYS A 158 -9.15 5.01 -7.39
N VAL A 159 -8.88 4.22 -6.33
CA VAL A 159 -7.73 3.31 -6.31
C VAL A 159 -7.79 2.35 -7.49
N GLN A 160 -8.95 1.72 -7.76
CA GLN A 160 -9.16 0.86 -8.92
C GLN A 160 -8.99 1.60 -10.25
N SER A 161 -9.37 2.88 -10.33
CA SER A 161 -9.14 3.67 -11.54
C SER A 161 -7.67 3.95 -11.79
N TYR A 162 -6.88 4.20 -10.73
CA TYR A 162 -5.43 4.40 -10.85
C TYR A 162 -4.72 3.11 -11.29
N GLU A 163 -5.14 1.95 -10.75
CA GLU A 163 -4.63 0.65 -11.19
C GLU A 163 -4.91 0.44 -12.69
N SER A 164 -6.15 0.55 -13.13
CA SER A 164 -6.52 0.38 -14.55
C SER A 164 -5.82 1.35 -15.50
N ASP A 165 -5.51 2.57 -15.05
CA ASP A 165 -4.70 3.52 -15.82
C ASP A 165 -3.21 3.12 -15.82
N CYS A 166 -2.70 2.59 -14.70
CA CYS A 166 -1.34 2.09 -14.53
C CYS A 166 -1.08 0.90 -15.46
N ASP A 167 -1.98 -0.08 -15.49
CA ASP A 167 -1.96 -1.24 -16.38
C ASP A 167 -1.80 -0.85 -17.85
N ARG A 168 -2.60 0.14 -18.29
CA ARG A 168 -2.48 0.61 -19.67
C ARG A 168 -1.11 1.20 -19.96
N ILE A 169 -0.60 2.02 -19.04
CA ILE A 169 0.74 2.62 -19.19
C ILE A 169 1.79 1.52 -19.22
N TYR A 170 1.71 0.55 -18.33
CA TYR A 170 2.62 -0.58 -18.27
C TYR A 170 2.63 -1.38 -19.58
N ILE A 171 1.46 -1.78 -20.10
CA ILE A 171 1.36 -2.54 -21.34
C ILE A 171 1.95 -1.77 -22.53
N ASP A 172 1.64 -0.47 -22.65
CA ASP A 172 2.13 0.37 -23.74
C ASP A 172 3.65 0.59 -23.64
N ALA A 173 4.16 0.85 -22.43
CA ALA A 173 5.59 1.02 -22.16
C ALA A 173 6.39 -0.27 -22.43
N ALA A 174 5.91 -1.42 -21.93
CA ALA A 174 6.54 -2.70 -22.17
C ALA A 174 6.54 -3.03 -23.68
N HIS A 175 5.43 -2.80 -24.39
CA HIS A 175 5.39 -2.98 -25.84
C HIS A 175 6.42 -2.09 -26.55
N ALA A 176 6.54 -0.81 -26.17
CA ALA A 176 7.48 0.14 -26.79
C ALA A 176 8.93 -0.30 -26.55
N LEU A 177 9.29 -0.77 -25.36
CA LEU A 177 10.61 -1.29 -25.04
C LEU A 177 11.03 -2.45 -25.95
N TYR A 178 10.13 -3.41 -26.21
CA TYR A 178 10.41 -4.56 -27.06
C TYR A 178 10.27 -4.28 -28.56
N ALA A 179 9.55 -3.23 -28.95
CA ALA A 179 9.42 -2.80 -30.35
C ALA A 179 10.69 -2.13 -30.88
N ASP A 180 11.45 -1.44 -30.03
CA ASP A 180 12.73 -0.80 -30.42
C ASP A 180 13.83 -1.85 -30.61
N LYS A 181 14.03 -2.28 -31.86
CA LYS A 181 15.06 -3.27 -32.23
C LYS A 181 16.50 -2.71 -32.19
N SER A 182 16.66 -1.41 -31.99
CA SER A 182 17.97 -0.74 -31.88
C SER A 182 18.44 -0.61 -30.41
N ALA A 183 17.55 -0.79 -29.43
CA ALA A 183 17.87 -0.71 -28.01
C ALA A 183 18.79 -1.84 -27.56
N ASP A 184 19.66 -1.55 -26.58
CA ASP A 184 20.48 -2.56 -25.93
C ASP A 184 19.58 -3.56 -25.19
N PRO A 185 19.69 -4.86 -25.45
CA PRO A 185 18.86 -5.88 -24.79
C PRO A 185 18.99 -5.87 -23.27
N GLN A 186 20.12 -5.45 -22.71
CA GLN A 186 20.29 -5.33 -21.27
C GLN A 186 19.47 -4.15 -20.72
N VAL A 187 19.49 -3.00 -21.38
CA VAL A 187 18.70 -1.85 -21.01
C VAL A 187 17.19 -2.18 -21.07
N VAL A 188 16.75 -2.83 -22.16
CA VAL A 188 15.36 -3.28 -22.29
C VAL A 188 14.93 -4.15 -21.12
N ARG A 189 15.75 -5.14 -20.76
CA ARG A 189 15.44 -6.07 -19.66
C ARG A 189 15.38 -5.37 -18.31
N LEU A 190 16.33 -4.46 -18.02
CA LEU A 190 16.36 -3.74 -16.74
C LEU A 190 15.20 -2.75 -16.63
N SER A 191 14.89 -2.04 -17.73
CA SER A 191 13.75 -1.14 -17.77
C SER A 191 12.42 -1.87 -17.59
N HIS A 192 12.25 -3.05 -18.21
CA HIS A 192 11.06 -3.86 -18.04
C HIS A 192 10.93 -4.35 -16.59
N ALA A 193 12.03 -4.87 -16.00
CA ALA A 193 12.00 -5.32 -14.60
C ALA A 193 11.64 -4.20 -13.61
N LEU A 194 12.03 -2.95 -13.88
CA LEU A 194 11.62 -1.81 -13.05
C LEU A 194 10.15 -1.42 -13.28
N LEU A 195 9.64 -1.51 -14.52
CA LEU A 195 8.22 -1.35 -14.82
C LEU A 195 7.38 -2.39 -14.07
N ASP A 196 7.77 -3.68 -14.14
CA ASP A 196 7.11 -4.78 -13.42
C ASP A 196 7.03 -4.50 -11.92
N THR A 197 8.13 -4.01 -11.32
CA THR A 197 8.17 -3.75 -9.87
C THR A 197 7.24 -2.61 -9.46
N VAL A 198 7.06 -1.59 -10.31
CA VAL A 198 6.12 -0.47 -10.03
C VAL A 198 4.68 -0.92 -10.23
N GLU A 199 4.41 -1.74 -11.22
CA GLU A 199 3.10 -2.32 -11.46
C GLU A 199 2.68 -3.24 -10.30
N GLU A 200 3.54 -4.13 -9.83
CA GLU A 200 3.31 -4.97 -8.65
C GLU A 200 2.93 -4.14 -7.40
N ALA A 201 3.56 -2.97 -7.20
CA ALA A 201 3.20 -2.08 -6.11
C ALA A 201 1.78 -1.49 -6.27
N MET A 202 1.32 -1.27 -7.49
CA MET A 202 -0.04 -0.81 -7.77
C MET A 202 -1.06 -1.94 -7.59
N ASP A 203 -0.73 -3.17 -7.99
CA ASP A 203 -1.54 -4.36 -7.75
C ASP A 203 -1.73 -4.63 -6.24
N CYS A 204 -0.68 -4.45 -5.44
CA CYS A 204 -0.79 -4.52 -3.99
C CYS A 204 -1.78 -3.46 -3.44
N MET A 205 -1.79 -2.25 -4.03
CA MET A 205 -2.75 -1.20 -3.67
C MET A 205 -4.19 -1.60 -3.99
N GLU A 206 -4.45 -2.17 -5.16
CA GLU A 206 -5.78 -2.69 -5.52
C GLU A 206 -6.21 -3.79 -4.55
N ASN A 207 -5.33 -4.77 -4.28
CA ASN A 207 -5.61 -5.82 -3.31
C ASN A 207 -5.96 -5.25 -1.92
N ALA A 208 -5.24 -4.25 -1.42
CA ALA A 208 -5.56 -3.59 -0.15
C ALA A 208 -6.95 -2.93 -0.17
N ALA A 209 -7.31 -2.26 -1.28
CA ALA A 209 -8.64 -1.68 -1.47
C ALA A 209 -9.76 -2.74 -1.47
N GLU A 210 -9.54 -3.88 -2.13
CA GLU A 210 -10.46 -5.03 -2.12
C GLU A 210 -10.63 -5.61 -0.71
N ARG A 211 -9.54 -5.70 0.09
CA ARG A 211 -9.62 -6.16 1.50
C ARG A 211 -10.46 -5.23 2.37
N ILE A 212 -10.36 -3.91 2.17
CA ILE A 212 -11.24 -2.94 2.87
C ILE A 212 -12.70 -3.20 2.49
N GLN A 213 -13.00 -3.36 1.20
CA GLN A 213 -14.36 -3.61 0.73
C GLN A 213 -14.93 -4.93 1.29
N ALA A 214 -14.13 -5.99 1.26
CA ALA A 214 -14.52 -7.30 1.80
C ALA A 214 -14.76 -7.23 3.32
N LEU A 215 -13.89 -6.57 4.08
CA LEU A 215 -14.00 -6.40 5.52
C LEU A 215 -15.29 -5.65 5.91
N ILE A 216 -15.64 -4.59 5.19
CA ILE A 216 -16.89 -3.85 5.42
C ILE A 216 -18.11 -4.74 5.12
N ALA A 217 -18.09 -5.47 3.99
CA ALA A 217 -19.19 -6.36 3.61
C ALA A 217 -19.43 -7.51 4.62
N GLN A 218 -18.37 -8.04 5.23
CA GLN A 218 -18.43 -9.10 6.22
C GLN A 218 -18.85 -8.60 7.62
N SER A 219 -18.66 -7.30 7.87
CA SER A 219 -18.95 -6.68 9.17
C SER A 219 -20.33 -5.98 9.21
N ALA A 220 -21.03 -5.85 8.07
CA ALA A 220 -22.37 -5.24 7.93
C ALA A 220 -23.45 -6.25 8.25
#